data_1aa2fbe7bd6f9b4d06a1ad323030e1db
#
_entry.id   1aa2fbe7bd6f9b4d06a1ad323030e1db
#
_cell.length_a   1.000
_cell.length_b   1.000
_cell.length_c   1.000
_cell.angle_alpha   90.00
_cell.angle_beta   90.00
_cell.angle_gamma   90.00
#
_symmetry.space_group_name_H-M   'P 1'
#
loop_
_entity.id
_entity.type
_entity.pdbx_description
1 polymer ?
#
loop_
_entity_poly.entity_id
_entity_poly.type
_entity_poly.pdbx_seq_one_letter_code
_entity_poly.pdbx_strand_id
1 'polypeptide(L)'
;MGRFLTGVSLLLLIIGNSFTVAAAEGESETLPPADLQAIESLVERWDDVLSKRDNAQPQSLYMPQVEWYGQSLSAQQVLANEQAFLAKNTDFCQSIVSTLNIQRSYEDKNIVLVSFVKRAGLTYENEQNYPQEIQVTKSAQGWRIVSETDGITLANQSKEKNTDVARGKFDGKNKSYVWMREADPRTGGACLPYSKCDCSLWSSDPRVSPIIITQCLIGNVETISGLDNSGRDRVVVSPEWWSSAERVVYVFDIQQYQWIRVMPGFMKNLNIQETATAADLLQPDPQHPGQVKVTTEYWDLEKDELLTKVINKKLWVLD
;
A
#
# COMPACT_ATOMS: atom_id res chain seq x y z
N MET A 1 70.39 54.71 -26.50
CA MET A 1 70.75 53.63 -25.59
C MET A 1 69.48 52.89 -25.21
N GLY A 2 69.18 51.86 -25.94
CA GLY A 2 67.92 51.08 -25.71
C GLY A 2 68.21 49.87 -24.85
N ARG A 3 67.27 49.50 -24.01
CA ARG A 3 67.23 48.19 -23.36
C ARG A 3 65.95 47.51 -23.72
N PHE A 4 66.04 46.45 -24.49
CA PHE A 4 64.97 45.49 -24.72
C PHE A 4 64.70 44.68 -23.43
N LEU A 5 63.46 44.57 -23.03
CA LEU A 5 62.97 43.65 -22.02
C LEU A 5 62.07 42.65 -22.73
N THR A 6 62.54 41.42 -22.82
CA THR A 6 61.79 40.26 -23.32
C THR A 6 60.83 39.77 -22.24
N GLY A 7 59.59 39.88 -22.52
CA GLY A 7 58.54 39.28 -21.71
C GLY A 7 58.34 37.79 -22.05
N VAL A 8 58.56 36.92 -21.08
CA VAL A 8 58.19 35.50 -21.15
C VAL A 8 56.78 35.34 -20.78
N SER A 9 55.93 34.98 -21.76
CA SER A 9 54.55 34.60 -21.52
C SER A 9 54.49 33.15 -21.01
N LEU A 10 54.12 32.96 -19.75
CA LEU A 10 53.86 31.66 -19.14
C LEU A 10 52.44 31.26 -19.48
N LEU A 11 52.30 30.31 -20.39
CA LEU A 11 51.01 29.72 -20.76
C LEU A 11 50.62 28.66 -19.70
N LEU A 12 49.71 29.01 -18.80
CA LEU A 12 49.11 28.07 -17.85
C LEU A 12 48.08 27.20 -18.60
N LEU A 13 48.46 25.96 -18.89
CA LEU A 13 47.49 24.93 -19.31
C LEU A 13 46.67 24.50 -18.09
N ILE A 14 45.43 24.97 -17.98
CA ILE A 14 44.45 24.45 -17.05
C ILE A 14 43.90 23.18 -17.68
N ILE A 15 44.39 22.01 -17.24
CA ILE A 15 43.77 20.72 -17.53
C ILE A 15 42.53 20.61 -16.66
N GLY A 16 41.39 21.00 -17.23
CA GLY A 16 40.10 20.78 -16.61
C GLY A 16 39.75 19.29 -16.63
N ASN A 17 39.98 18.60 -15.52
CA ASN A 17 39.37 17.29 -15.30
C ASN A 17 37.86 17.48 -15.11
N SER A 18 37.12 17.30 -16.19
CA SER A 18 35.66 17.13 -16.12
C SER A 18 35.39 15.79 -15.46
N PHE A 19 35.15 15.81 -14.15
CA PHE A 19 34.49 14.69 -13.48
C PHE A 19 33.05 14.65 -13.98
N THR A 20 32.77 13.82 -14.96
CA THR A 20 31.42 13.35 -15.23
C THR A 20 31.02 12.51 -14.03
N VAL A 21 30.27 13.13 -13.11
CA VAL A 21 29.47 12.38 -12.16
C VAL A 21 28.40 11.69 -13.00
N ALA A 22 28.62 10.44 -13.33
CA ALA A 22 27.58 9.57 -13.80
C ALA A 22 26.59 9.49 -12.64
N ALA A 23 25.47 10.20 -12.76
CA ALA A 23 24.30 9.92 -11.93
C ALA A 23 23.98 8.46 -12.24
N ALA A 24 24.18 7.59 -11.25
CA ALA A 24 23.63 6.26 -11.29
C ALA A 24 22.10 6.48 -11.26
N GLU A 25 21.49 6.52 -12.45
CA GLU A 25 20.06 6.32 -12.56
C GLU A 25 19.81 4.95 -11.94
N GLY A 26 19.24 4.95 -10.73
CA GLY A 26 18.78 3.75 -10.08
C GLY A 26 17.71 3.16 -10.98
N GLU A 27 18.10 2.21 -11.83
CA GLU A 27 17.16 1.41 -12.60
C GLU A 27 16.20 0.78 -11.59
N SER A 28 14.94 1.18 -11.67
CA SER A 28 13.83 0.42 -11.13
C SER A 28 13.97 -0.97 -11.75
N GLU A 29 14.47 -1.93 -10.99
CA GLU A 29 14.64 -3.32 -11.45
C GLU A 29 13.26 -3.94 -11.63
N THR A 30 12.63 -3.63 -12.76
CA THR A 30 11.41 -4.31 -13.19
C THR A 30 11.70 -5.80 -13.30
N LEU A 31 10.78 -6.60 -12.79
CA LEU A 31 10.90 -8.05 -12.94
C LEU A 31 10.91 -8.43 -14.42
N PRO A 32 11.81 -9.34 -14.86
CA PRO A 32 11.78 -9.85 -16.22
C PRO A 32 10.41 -10.45 -16.56
N PRO A 33 9.91 -10.31 -17.80
CA PRO A 33 8.61 -10.86 -18.20
C PRO A 33 8.44 -12.35 -17.91
N ALA A 34 9.50 -13.14 -18.07
CA ALA A 34 9.48 -14.57 -17.75
C ALA A 34 9.28 -14.84 -16.25
N ASP A 35 9.82 -13.98 -15.38
CA ASP A 35 9.63 -14.09 -13.93
C ASP A 35 8.20 -13.67 -13.54
N LEU A 36 7.66 -12.61 -14.15
CA LEU A 36 6.26 -12.22 -13.94
C LEU A 36 5.31 -13.37 -14.30
N GLN A 37 5.45 -13.94 -15.49
CA GLN A 37 4.63 -15.08 -15.92
C GLN A 37 4.78 -16.30 -15.00
N ALA A 38 5.99 -16.58 -14.52
CA ALA A 38 6.23 -17.69 -13.60
C ALA A 38 5.58 -17.47 -12.23
N ILE A 39 5.56 -16.21 -11.74
CA ILE A 39 4.89 -15.84 -10.49
C ILE A 39 3.37 -15.90 -10.66
N GLU A 40 2.81 -15.37 -11.75
CA GLU A 40 1.40 -15.50 -12.07
C GLU A 40 0.95 -16.95 -12.07
N SER A 41 1.67 -17.81 -12.79
CA SER A 41 1.40 -19.25 -12.83
C SER A 41 1.54 -19.93 -11.47
N LEU A 42 2.42 -19.44 -10.59
CA LEU A 42 2.53 -19.96 -9.22
C LEU A 42 1.27 -19.60 -8.40
N VAL A 43 0.78 -18.37 -8.51
CA VAL A 43 -0.42 -17.90 -7.79
C VAL A 43 -1.68 -18.61 -8.32
N GLU A 44 -1.78 -18.83 -9.62
CA GLU A 44 -2.87 -19.62 -10.20
C GLU A 44 -2.89 -21.06 -9.63
N ARG A 45 -1.75 -21.73 -9.58
CA ARG A 45 -1.66 -23.08 -8.97
C ARG A 45 -1.99 -23.08 -7.49
N TRP A 46 -1.60 -22.02 -6.75
CA TRP A 46 -1.98 -21.85 -5.34
C TRP A 46 -3.51 -21.75 -5.19
N ASP A 47 -4.17 -20.95 -6.02
CA ASP A 47 -5.64 -20.85 -6.00
C ASP A 47 -6.30 -22.18 -6.37
N ASP A 48 -5.77 -22.90 -7.36
CA ASP A 48 -6.29 -24.20 -7.81
C ASP A 48 -6.27 -25.29 -6.72
N VAL A 49 -5.28 -25.27 -5.83
CA VAL A 49 -5.24 -26.22 -4.68
C VAL A 49 -6.48 -26.06 -3.80
N LEU A 50 -6.88 -24.84 -3.53
CA LEU A 50 -8.01 -24.54 -2.64
C LEU A 50 -9.35 -24.54 -3.40
N SER A 51 -9.39 -23.93 -4.60
CA SER A 51 -10.63 -23.77 -5.38
C SER A 51 -11.06 -25.04 -6.09
N LYS A 52 -10.11 -25.79 -6.67
CA LYS A 52 -10.38 -27.04 -7.42
C LYS A 52 -10.04 -28.28 -6.63
N ARG A 53 -9.53 -28.13 -5.38
CA ARG A 53 -9.06 -29.23 -4.54
C ARG A 53 -7.98 -30.09 -5.24
N ASP A 54 -7.15 -29.43 -6.06
CA ASP A 54 -6.09 -30.07 -6.80
C ASP A 54 -4.88 -30.35 -5.90
N ASN A 55 -4.80 -31.56 -5.40
CA ASN A 55 -3.71 -32.00 -4.54
C ASN A 55 -2.51 -32.59 -5.33
N ALA A 56 -2.43 -32.35 -6.65
CA ALA A 56 -1.48 -33.07 -7.49
C ALA A 56 0.00 -32.73 -7.19
N GLN A 57 0.34 -31.51 -6.77
CA GLN A 57 1.72 -31.14 -6.38
C GLN A 57 1.81 -29.92 -5.43
N PRO A 58 1.16 -29.89 -4.28
CA PRO A 58 1.20 -28.71 -3.42
C PRO A 58 2.60 -28.43 -2.82
N GLN A 59 3.43 -29.47 -2.62
CA GLN A 59 4.80 -29.31 -2.11
C GLN A 59 5.70 -28.44 -3.00
N SER A 60 5.34 -28.30 -4.28
CA SER A 60 6.08 -27.43 -5.22
C SER A 60 5.73 -25.95 -5.11
N LEU A 61 4.72 -25.57 -4.33
CA LEU A 61 4.29 -24.17 -4.16
C LEU A 61 5.13 -23.42 -3.12
N TYR A 62 5.51 -24.09 -2.05
CA TYR A 62 6.06 -23.46 -0.86
C TYR A 62 7.58 -23.68 -0.71
N MET A 63 8.24 -22.72 -0.04
CA MET A 63 9.57 -22.96 0.51
C MET A 63 9.49 -23.95 1.68
N PRO A 64 10.60 -24.59 2.08
CA PRO A 64 10.59 -25.54 3.21
C PRO A 64 10.04 -24.95 4.51
N GLN A 65 10.26 -23.65 4.76
CA GLN A 65 9.68 -22.88 5.86
C GLN A 65 8.85 -21.74 5.28
N VAL A 66 7.67 -21.49 5.84
CA VAL A 66 6.67 -20.54 5.36
C VAL A 66 6.10 -19.76 6.55
N GLU A 67 6.04 -18.45 6.43
CA GLU A 67 5.23 -17.62 7.32
C GLU A 67 3.78 -17.67 6.85
N TRP A 68 2.98 -18.51 7.49
CA TRP A 68 1.61 -18.78 7.10
C TRP A 68 0.63 -18.20 8.11
N TYR A 69 -0.06 -17.12 7.72
CA TYR A 69 -1.01 -16.37 8.56
C TYR A 69 -0.45 -16.09 9.98
N GLY A 70 0.82 -15.61 10.02
CA GLY A 70 1.52 -15.25 11.25
C GLY A 70 2.09 -16.41 12.04
N GLN A 71 2.14 -17.60 11.46
CA GLN A 71 2.77 -18.78 12.06
C GLN A 71 3.90 -19.28 11.17
N SER A 72 5.06 -19.56 11.76
CA SER A 72 6.17 -20.16 11.04
C SER A 72 5.97 -21.67 10.97
N LEU A 73 5.64 -22.17 9.79
CA LEU A 73 5.32 -23.59 9.54
C LEU A 73 6.20 -24.17 8.45
N SER A 74 6.40 -25.50 8.48
CA SER A 74 6.95 -26.19 7.33
C SER A 74 5.91 -26.28 6.20
N ALA A 75 6.35 -26.37 4.94
CA ALA A 75 5.47 -26.59 3.80
C ALA A 75 4.53 -27.80 4.00
N GLN A 76 5.02 -28.86 4.63
CA GLN A 76 4.21 -30.04 4.93
C GLN A 76 3.09 -29.75 5.94
N GLN A 77 3.36 -28.89 6.94
CA GLN A 77 2.34 -28.49 7.91
C GLN A 77 1.29 -27.56 7.27
N VAL A 78 1.70 -26.63 6.40
CA VAL A 78 0.77 -25.79 5.64
C VAL A 78 -0.21 -26.67 4.86
N LEU A 79 0.31 -27.64 4.08
CA LEU A 79 -0.51 -28.53 3.30
C LEU A 79 -1.44 -29.40 4.13
N ALA A 80 -0.96 -29.91 5.28
CA ALA A 80 -1.79 -30.67 6.19
C ALA A 80 -2.94 -29.83 6.75
N ASN A 81 -2.68 -28.55 7.06
CA ASN A 81 -3.70 -27.63 7.54
C ASN A 81 -4.75 -27.32 6.46
N GLU A 82 -4.31 -27.06 5.21
CA GLU A 82 -5.22 -26.83 4.08
C GLU A 82 -6.09 -28.06 3.80
N GLN A 83 -5.52 -29.25 3.78
CA GLN A 83 -6.25 -30.48 3.59
C GLN A 83 -7.28 -30.72 4.71
N ALA A 84 -6.88 -30.51 5.96
CA ALA A 84 -7.77 -30.65 7.11
C ALA A 84 -8.93 -29.61 7.05
N PHE A 85 -8.62 -28.40 6.63
CA PHE A 85 -9.63 -27.34 6.43
C PHE A 85 -10.63 -27.74 5.32
N LEU A 86 -10.14 -28.16 4.16
CA LEU A 86 -10.99 -28.59 3.03
C LEU A 86 -11.83 -29.84 3.35
N ALA A 87 -11.28 -30.79 4.11
CA ALA A 87 -12.01 -31.96 4.56
C ALA A 87 -13.17 -31.60 5.49
N LYS A 88 -12.99 -30.58 6.33
CA LYS A 88 -14.03 -30.08 7.24
C LYS A 88 -15.07 -29.22 6.54
N ASN A 89 -14.66 -28.48 5.50
CA ASN A 89 -15.49 -27.47 4.81
C ASN A 89 -15.68 -27.90 3.35
N THR A 90 -16.58 -28.85 3.12
CA THR A 90 -16.82 -29.46 1.79
C THR A 90 -17.35 -28.49 0.75
N ASP A 91 -18.04 -27.42 1.18
CA ASP A 91 -18.65 -26.44 0.29
C ASP A 91 -17.78 -25.15 0.16
N PHE A 92 -16.58 -25.15 0.76
CA PHE A 92 -15.66 -24.04 0.64
C PHE A 92 -15.35 -23.73 -0.82
N CYS A 93 -15.43 -22.47 -1.18
CA CYS A 93 -15.12 -21.94 -2.50
C CYS A 93 -14.16 -20.74 -2.37
N GLN A 94 -13.30 -20.61 -3.36
CA GLN A 94 -12.37 -19.51 -3.48
C GLN A 94 -12.14 -19.16 -4.94
N SER A 95 -11.86 -17.90 -5.24
CA SER A 95 -11.42 -17.43 -6.56
C SER A 95 -10.66 -16.12 -6.45
N ILE A 96 -9.69 -15.90 -7.32
CA ILE A 96 -9.04 -14.61 -7.50
C ILE A 96 -9.95 -13.71 -8.32
N VAL A 97 -10.28 -12.51 -7.80
CA VAL A 97 -11.26 -11.60 -8.41
C VAL A 97 -10.68 -10.23 -8.77
N SER A 98 -9.37 -10.03 -8.63
CA SER A 98 -8.67 -8.83 -9.11
C SER A 98 -7.44 -9.21 -9.93
N THR A 99 -6.84 -8.24 -10.62
CA THR A 99 -5.48 -8.37 -11.17
C THR A 99 -4.47 -8.56 -10.03
N LEU A 100 -3.38 -9.27 -10.33
CA LEU A 100 -2.25 -9.39 -9.42
C LEU A 100 -1.42 -8.10 -9.46
N ASN A 101 -1.10 -7.54 -8.30
CA ASN A 101 -0.08 -6.51 -8.17
C ASN A 101 1.22 -7.19 -7.73
N ILE A 102 2.21 -7.22 -8.61
CA ILE A 102 3.48 -7.93 -8.42
C ILE A 102 4.60 -6.90 -8.35
N GLN A 103 5.29 -6.83 -7.22
CA GLN A 103 6.35 -5.85 -6.99
C GLN A 103 7.48 -6.42 -6.12
N ARG A 104 8.72 -5.97 -6.34
CA ARG A 104 9.82 -6.33 -5.44
C ARG A 104 9.61 -5.70 -4.07
N SER A 105 9.99 -6.45 -3.02
CA SER A 105 10.05 -5.86 -1.68
C SER A 105 11.13 -4.78 -1.61
N TYR A 106 10.81 -3.71 -0.89
CA TYR A 106 11.78 -2.66 -0.61
C TYR A 106 12.88 -3.15 0.35
N GLU A 107 12.48 -3.95 1.34
CA GLU A 107 13.38 -4.41 2.41
C GLU A 107 14.30 -5.55 1.95
N ASP A 108 13.79 -6.48 1.16
CA ASP A 108 14.55 -7.61 0.61
C ASP A 108 14.29 -7.79 -0.88
N LYS A 109 15.27 -7.43 -1.71
CA LYS A 109 15.19 -7.54 -3.17
C LYS A 109 15.02 -8.97 -3.70
N ASN A 110 15.27 -9.99 -2.87
CA ASN A 110 15.01 -11.39 -3.23
C ASN A 110 13.55 -11.77 -3.08
N ILE A 111 12.78 -10.95 -2.37
CA ILE A 111 11.36 -11.14 -2.13
C ILE A 111 10.54 -10.34 -3.14
N VAL A 112 9.53 -10.97 -3.69
CA VAL A 112 8.50 -10.33 -4.50
C VAL A 112 7.17 -10.42 -3.77
N LEU A 113 6.52 -9.28 -3.58
CA LEU A 113 5.19 -9.17 -3.02
C LEU A 113 4.15 -9.35 -4.12
N VAL A 114 3.17 -10.19 -3.90
CA VAL A 114 2.02 -10.37 -4.78
C VAL A 114 0.76 -10.09 -3.97
N SER A 115 0.07 -9.01 -4.30
CA SER A 115 -1.17 -8.64 -3.64
C SER A 115 -2.33 -8.63 -4.62
N PHE A 116 -3.47 -9.12 -4.16
CA PHE A 116 -4.68 -9.25 -4.95
C PHE A 116 -5.91 -9.35 -4.03
N VAL A 117 -7.08 -9.39 -4.61
CA VAL A 117 -8.32 -9.71 -3.90
C VAL A 117 -8.74 -11.12 -4.24
N LYS A 118 -8.90 -11.95 -3.22
CA LYS A 118 -9.60 -13.22 -3.34
C LYS A 118 -11.04 -13.07 -2.85
N ARG A 119 -11.95 -13.75 -3.48
CA ARG A 119 -13.30 -14.00 -2.97
C ARG A 119 -13.32 -15.42 -2.42
N ALA A 120 -13.77 -15.57 -1.18
CA ALA A 120 -13.83 -16.87 -0.53
C ALA A 120 -15.00 -16.96 0.44
N GLY A 121 -15.54 -18.16 0.65
CA GLY A 121 -16.61 -18.43 1.58
C GLY A 121 -16.71 -19.91 1.95
N LEU A 122 -17.31 -20.21 3.09
CA LEU A 122 -17.63 -21.59 3.45
C LEU A 122 -18.74 -22.19 2.57
N THR A 123 -19.50 -21.32 1.90
CA THR A 123 -20.47 -21.64 0.84
C THR A 123 -20.51 -20.47 -0.14
N TYR A 124 -20.99 -20.69 -1.36
CA TYR A 124 -21.18 -19.62 -2.37
C TYR A 124 -22.07 -18.49 -1.89
N GLU A 125 -23.02 -18.73 -1.01
CA GLU A 125 -23.91 -17.71 -0.48
C GLU A 125 -23.22 -16.77 0.52
N ASN A 126 -22.12 -17.22 1.12
CA ASN A 126 -21.37 -16.51 2.16
C ASN A 126 -20.00 -16.02 1.70
N GLU A 127 -19.78 -15.93 0.39
CA GLU A 127 -18.52 -15.40 -0.15
C GLU A 127 -18.32 -13.93 0.22
N GLN A 128 -17.09 -13.62 0.60
CA GLN A 128 -16.63 -12.24 0.88
C GLN A 128 -15.29 -12.00 0.20
N ASN A 129 -15.00 -10.74 -0.09
CA ASN A 129 -13.73 -10.33 -0.66
C ASN A 129 -12.70 -10.12 0.46
N TYR A 130 -11.50 -10.66 0.26
CA TYR A 130 -10.36 -10.55 1.17
C TYR A 130 -9.14 -10.03 0.43
N PRO A 131 -8.47 -8.98 0.94
CA PRO A 131 -7.17 -8.58 0.43
C PRO A 131 -6.13 -9.64 0.81
N GLN A 132 -5.57 -10.32 -0.19
CA GLN A 132 -4.56 -11.38 -0.04
C GLN A 132 -3.18 -10.86 -0.35
N GLU A 133 -2.20 -11.35 0.38
CA GLU A 133 -0.79 -11.12 0.14
C GLU A 133 -0.02 -12.43 0.14
N ILE A 134 0.79 -12.63 -0.88
CA ILE A 134 1.73 -13.74 -1.00
C ILE A 134 3.11 -13.13 -1.23
N GLN A 135 4.11 -13.59 -0.48
CA GLN A 135 5.51 -13.27 -0.75
C GLN A 135 6.17 -14.48 -1.39
N VAL A 136 6.89 -14.22 -2.47
CA VAL A 136 7.57 -15.28 -3.21
C VAL A 136 9.07 -14.99 -3.34
N THR A 137 9.86 -16.04 -3.41
CA THR A 137 11.30 -15.96 -3.68
C THR A 137 11.73 -16.97 -4.73
N LYS A 138 12.83 -16.69 -5.42
CA LYS A 138 13.37 -17.56 -6.47
C LYS A 138 14.30 -18.61 -5.87
N SER A 139 13.95 -19.87 -6.00
CA SER A 139 14.77 -21.02 -5.61
C SER A 139 15.44 -21.65 -6.83
N ALA A 140 16.31 -22.64 -6.63
CA ALA A 140 16.90 -23.42 -7.72
C ALA A 140 15.86 -24.19 -8.57
N GLN A 141 14.64 -24.39 -8.02
CA GLN A 141 13.54 -25.10 -8.68
C GLN A 141 12.44 -24.14 -9.19
N GLY A 142 12.71 -22.84 -9.23
CA GLY A 142 11.76 -21.79 -9.64
C GLY A 142 11.21 -20.99 -8.46
N TRP A 143 10.19 -20.18 -8.73
CA TRP A 143 9.54 -19.36 -7.73
C TRP A 143 8.75 -20.19 -6.71
N ARG A 144 8.81 -19.82 -5.42
CA ARG A 144 8.16 -20.48 -4.29
C ARG A 144 7.60 -19.46 -3.31
N ILE A 145 6.51 -19.81 -2.66
CA ILE A 145 5.88 -19.02 -1.60
C ILE A 145 6.69 -19.15 -0.32
N VAL A 146 7.10 -18.03 0.26
CA VAL A 146 7.77 -17.95 1.56
C VAL A 146 6.85 -17.35 2.63
N SER A 147 5.83 -16.58 2.24
CA SER A 147 4.83 -16.05 3.16
C SER A 147 3.47 -16.00 2.49
N GLU A 148 2.44 -16.26 3.28
CA GLU A 148 1.04 -16.16 2.90
C GLU A 148 0.25 -15.54 4.04
N THR A 149 -0.52 -14.49 3.74
CA THR A 149 -1.37 -13.81 4.72
C THR A 149 -2.51 -13.07 4.02
N ASP A 150 -3.43 -12.52 4.81
CA ASP A 150 -4.48 -11.64 4.31
C ASP A 150 -4.58 -10.36 5.13
N GLY A 151 -5.32 -9.36 4.61
CA GLY A 151 -5.47 -8.08 5.27
C GLY A 151 -6.15 -8.17 6.65
N ILE A 152 -6.97 -9.19 6.90
CA ILE A 152 -7.61 -9.39 8.21
C ILE A 152 -6.58 -9.86 9.22
N THR A 153 -5.74 -10.82 8.85
CA THR A 153 -4.65 -11.33 9.68
C THR A 153 -3.66 -10.22 9.99
N LEU A 154 -3.22 -9.47 8.96
CA LEU A 154 -2.34 -8.31 9.14
C LEU A 154 -2.94 -7.29 10.13
N ALA A 155 -4.20 -6.93 9.93
CA ALA A 155 -4.89 -5.99 10.80
C ALA A 155 -5.08 -6.50 12.24
N ASN A 156 -5.21 -7.81 12.45
CA ASN A 156 -5.33 -8.41 13.79
C ASN A 156 -3.97 -8.54 14.48
N GLN A 157 -2.89 -8.67 13.72
CA GLN A 157 -1.53 -8.75 14.23
C GLN A 157 -0.93 -7.37 14.49
N SER A 158 -1.41 -6.33 13.82
CA SER A 158 -0.97 -4.95 14.06
C SER A 158 -1.23 -4.57 15.52
N LYS A 159 -0.19 -4.14 16.22
CA LYS A 159 -0.27 -3.62 17.59
C LYS A 159 -0.91 -2.24 17.64
N GLU A 160 -0.93 -1.55 16.52
CA GLU A 160 -1.54 -0.24 16.32
C GLU A 160 -2.90 -0.42 15.66
N LYS A 161 -3.84 0.45 15.99
CA LYS A 161 -5.25 0.41 15.63
C LYS A 161 -5.51 0.24 14.11
N ASN A 162 -5.30 -0.95 13.55
CA ASN A 162 -5.65 -1.30 12.17
C ASN A 162 -5.18 -0.28 11.11
N THR A 163 -3.98 0.27 11.27
CA THR A 163 -3.42 1.25 10.33
C THR A 163 -3.11 0.66 8.96
N ASP A 164 -2.98 -0.66 8.88
CA ASP A 164 -2.60 -1.35 7.65
C ASP A 164 -3.81 -1.68 6.76
N VAL A 165 -4.98 -1.87 7.35
CA VAL A 165 -6.23 -2.19 6.64
C VAL A 165 -7.41 -1.47 7.27
N ALA A 166 -8.00 -0.53 6.55
CA ALA A 166 -9.28 0.08 6.90
C ALA A 166 -10.44 -0.85 6.53
N ARG A 167 -11.46 -0.92 7.38
CA ARG A 167 -12.66 -1.75 7.16
C ARG A 167 -13.91 -0.90 7.32
N GLY A 168 -14.80 -0.96 6.35
CA GLY A 168 -16.03 -0.16 6.44
C GLY A 168 -16.97 -0.35 5.27
N LYS A 169 -18.06 0.40 5.29
CA LYS A 169 -19.05 0.49 4.21
C LYS A 169 -18.76 1.73 3.36
N PHE A 170 -17.64 1.72 2.68
CA PHE A 170 -17.17 2.89 1.92
C PHE A 170 -18.06 3.24 0.72
N ASP A 171 -18.81 2.26 0.20
CA ASP A 171 -19.86 2.47 -0.81
C ASP A 171 -21.24 2.76 -0.19
N GLY A 172 -21.33 2.79 1.14
CA GLY A 172 -22.59 2.97 1.91
C GLY A 172 -23.45 1.71 2.04
N LYS A 173 -23.06 0.58 1.45
CA LYS A 173 -23.86 -0.65 1.41
C LYS A 173 -23.10 -1.87 1.90
N ASN A 174 -21.95 -2.15 1.27
CA ASN A 174 -21.22 -3.39 1.47
C ASN A 174 -19.99 -3.14 2.33
N LYS A 175 -19.68 -4.07 3.23
CA LYS A 175 -18.40 -4.06 3.92
C LYS A 175 -17.30 -4.39 2.93
N SER A 176 -16.24 -3.57 2.93
CA SER A 176 -15.03 -3.79 2.15
C SER A 176 -13.80 -3.45 2.97
N TYR A 177 -12.63 -3.81 2.44
CA TYR A 177 -11.34 -3.55 3.03
C TYR A 177 -10.56 -2.62 2.12
N VAL A 178 -9.76 -1.73 2.71
CA VAL A 178 -8.90 -0.79 1.99
C VAL A 178 -7.51 -0.85 2.59
N TRP A 179 -6.50 -0.92 1.74
CA TRP A 179 -5.08 -0.94 2.15
C TRP A 179 -4.21 -0.15 1.17
N MET A 180 -3.01 0.19 1.60
CA MET A 180 -2.01 0.84 0.77
C MET A 180 -0.89 -0.13 0.39
N ARG A 181 -0.25 0.15 -0.74
CA ARG A 181 0.99 -0.47 -1.21
C ARG A 181 2.02 0.61 -1.52
N GLU A 182 3.28 0.35 -1.17
CA GLU A 182 4.40 1.28 -1.24
C GLU A 182 4.81 1.67 -2.66
N ALA A 183 4.50 0.87 -3.67
CA ALA A 183 4.91 1.12 -5.04
C ALA A 183 3.73 1.38 -5.96
N ASP A 184 3.99 2.15 -7.01
CA ASP A 184 3.03 2.29 -8.11
C ASP A 184 2.85 0.93 -8.79
N PRO A 185 1.64 0.35 -8.80
CA PRO A 185 1.38 -0.95 -9.43
C PRO A 185 1.67 -0.96 -10.94
N ARG A 186 1.72 0.21 -11.59
CA ARG A 186 2.02 0.34 -13.01
C ARG A 186 3.51 0.17 -13.32
N THR A 187 4.36 0.54 -12.40
CA THR A 187 5.81 0.48 -12.56
C THR A 187 6.44 -0.72 -11.89
N GLY A 188 5.77 -1.31 -10.89
CA GLY A 188 6.28 -2.44 -10.11
C GLY A 188 7.57 -2.14 -9.36
N GLY A 189 8.01 -0.88 -9.33
CA GLY A 189 9.28 -0.48 -8.77
C GLY A 189 9.20 -0.21 -7.28
N ALA A 190 10.23 -0.64 -6.54
CA ALA A 190 10.44 -0.19 -5.19
C ALA A 190 10.84 1.30 -5.17
N CYS A 191 10.45 1.99 -4.11
CA CYS A 191 10.85 3.37 -3.90
C CYS A 191 12.33 3.45 -3.52
N LEU A 192 13.11 4.18 -4.31
CA LEU A 192 14.50 4.46 -4.02
C LEU A 192 14.66 5.86 -3.42
N PRO A 193 15.69 6.10 -2.57
CA PRO A 193 16.00 7.42 -2.07
C PRO A 193 16.12 8.43 -3.22
N TYR A 194 15.46 9.61 -3.03
CA TYR A 194 15.43 10.72 -4.00
C TYR A 194 14.70 10.45 -5.33
N SER A 195 14.04 9.31 -5.48
CA SER A 195 13.17 9.06 -6.63
C SER A 195 11.75 9.57 -6.38
N LYS A 196 10.95 9.67 -7.45
CA LYS A 196 9.51 9.86 -7.32
C LYS A 196 8.90 8.57 -6.82
N CYS A 197 8.39 8.60 -5.61
CA CYS A 197 7.74 7.46 -4.99
C CYS A 197 6.25 7.72 -4.90
N ASP A 198 5.48 6.75 -5.30
CA ASP A 198 4.04 6.79 -5.26
C ASP A 198 3.52 5.51 -4.61
N CYS A 199 2.52 5.63 -3.75
CA CYS A 199 1.78 4.48 -3.24
C CYS A 199 0.55 4.21 -4.09
N SER A 200 -0.04 3.05 -3.93
CA SER A 200 -1.35 2.73 -4.46
C SER A 200 -2.34 2.41 -3.35
N LEU A 201 -3.57 2.91 -3.48
CA LEU A 201 -4.68 2.66 -2.58
C LEU A 201 -5.62 1.65 -3.23
N TRP A 202 -5.87 0.54 -2.55
CA TRP A 202 -6.63 -0.60 -3.04
C TRP A 202 -7.92 -0.81 -2.26
N SER A 203 -8.93 -1.33 -2.93
CA SER A 203 -10.17 -1.81 -2.33
C SER A 203 -10.32 -3.32 -2.54
N SER A 204 -10.92 -4.01 -1.58
CA SER A 204 -11.34 -5.40 -1.75
C SER A 204 -12.52 -5.58 -2.70
N ASP A 205 -13.21 -4.51 -3.11
CA ASP A 205 -14.20 -4.58 -4.19
C ASP A 205 -13.46 -4.61 -5.53
N PRO A 206 -13.50 -5.71 -6.31
CA PRO A 206 -12.75 -5.85 -7.55
C PRO A 206 -13.23 -4.91 -8.67
N ARG A 207 -14.37 -4.27 -8.50
CA ARG A 207 -14.88 -3.26 -9.44
C ARG A 207 -14.25 -1.89 -9.24
N VAL A 208 -13.55 -1.70 -8.11
CA VAL A 208 -12.88 -0.44 -7.75
C VAL A 208 -11.42 -0.55 -8.15
N SER A 209 -11.03 0.15 -9.21
CA SER A 209 -9.62 0.20 -9.63
C SER A 209 -8.77 0.93 -8.59
N PRO A 210 -7.53 0.48 -8.33
CA PRO A 210 -6.63 1.18 -7.42
C PRO A 210 -6.30 2.58 -7.95
N ILE A 211 -6.05 3.51 -7.02
CA ILE A 211 -5.57 4.86 -7.34
C ILE A 211 -4.16 5.09 -6.82
N ILE A 212 -3.46 6.03 -7.45
CA ILE A 212 -2.11 6.42 -7.07
C ILE A 212 -2.17 7.60 -6.11
N ILE A 213 -1.42 7.48 -5.03
CA ILE A 213 -1.14 8.55 -4.06
C ILE A 213 0.30 8.98 -4.29
N THR A 214 0.49 10.18 -4.82
CA THR A 214 1.82 10.72 -5.14
C THR A 214 2.57 11.17 -3.89
N GLN A 215 3.90 11.18 -3.97
CA GLN A 215 4.79 11.54 -2.84
C GLN A 215 4.48 10.70 -1.59
N CYS A 216 4.54 9.39 -1.77
CA CYS A 216 4.19 8.43 -0.77
C CYS A 216 5.18 7.27 -0.77
N LEU A 217 5.87 7.05 0.36
CA LEU A 217 6.69 5.86 0.61
C LEU A 217 5.83 4.72 1.11
N ILE A 218 5.05 5.03 2.14
CA ILE A 218 4.07 4.21 2.81
C ILE A 218 3.02 5.15 3.39
N GLY A 219 2.01 4.65 4.03
CA GLY A 219 1.04 5.50 4.74
C GLY A 219 0.06 4.69 5.53
N ASN A 220 -0.66 5.39 6.38
CA ASN A 220 -1.72 4.81 7.19
C ASN A 220 -3.07 4.97 6.51
N VAL A 221 -3.91 3.96 6.68
CA VAL A 221 -5.32 4.00 6.31
C VAL A 221 -6.18 3.74 7.54
N GLU A 222 -7.15 4.60 7.77
CA GLU A 222 -8.07 4.48 8.88
C GLU A 222 -9.52 4.60 8.39
N THR A 223 -10.44 4.01 9.14
CA THR A 223 -11.88 4.18 8.90
C THR A 223 -12.44 5.25 9.82
N ILE A 224 -13.23 6.16 9.27
CA ILE A 224 -14.06 7.05 10.05
C ILE A 224 -15.52 6.95 9.61
N SER A 225 -16.42 6.83 10.60
CA SER A 225 -17.87 6.69 10.41
C SER A 225 -18.60 7.93 10.90
N GLY A 226 -19.81 8.16 10.40
CA GLY A 226 -20.72 9.16 10.96
C GLY A 226 -20.32 10.62 10.71
N LEU A 227 -19.51 10.91 9.69
CA LEU A 227 -19.19 12.30 9.33
C LEU A 227 -20.39 13.04 8.74
N ASP A 228 -21.34 12.29 8.18
CA ASP A 228 -22.60 12.79 7.65
C ASP A 228 -23.72 11.75 7.81
N ASN A 229 -24.91 12.06 7.31
CA ASN A 229 -26.09 11.19 7.39
C ASN A 229 -26.20 10.19 6.22
N SER A 230 -25.18 10.05 5.38
CA SER A 230 -25.20 9.16 4.21
C SER A 230 -25.09 7.67 4.57
N GLY A 231 -24.71 7.36 5.80
CA GLY A 231 -24.43 5.97 6.23
C GLY A 231 -23.14 5.39 5.64
N ARG A 232 -22.34 6.22 4.95
CA ARG A 232 -21.05 5.83 4.39
C ARG A 232 -19.95 5.98 5.42
N ASP A 233 -19.08 5.00 5.49
CA ASP A 233 -17.79 5.15 6.12
C ASP A 233 -16.83 5.85 5.16
N ARG A 234 -15.81 6.51 5.71
CA ARG A 234 -14.77 7.17 4.91
C ARG A 234 -13.42 6.54 5.19
N VAL A 235 -12.59 6.50 4.17
CA VAL A 235 -11.18 6.13 4.28
C VAL A 235 -10.38 7.40 4.50
N VAL A 236 -9.68 7.46 5.62
CA VAL A 236 -8.69 8.52 5.91
C VAL A 236 -7.32 7.99 5.56
N VAL A 237 -6.61 8.68 4.69
CA VAL A 237 -5.30 8.29 4.17
C VAL A 237 -4.29 9.34 4.58
N SER A 238 -3.24 8.92 5.28
CA SER A 238 -2.11 9.76 5.69
C SER A 238 -0.82 9.22 5.08
N PRO A 239 -0.46 9.64 3.85
CA PRO A 239 0.78 9.21 3.22
C PRO A 239 2.00 9.75 3.98
N GLU A 240 3.05 8.95 4.02
CA GLU A 240 4.34 9.31 4.60
C GLU A 240 5.34 9.65 3.51
N TRP A 241 6.13 10.71 3.74
CA TRP A 241 7.16 11.17 2.81
C TRP A 241 8.46 11.44 3.52
N TRP A 242 9.41 10.51 3.39
CA TRP A 242 10.75 10.59 4.00
C TRP A 242 10.71 11.09 5.45
N SER A 243 11.64 11.96 5.82
CA SER A 243 11.73 12.52 7.18
C SER A 243 10.81 13.74 7.42
N SER A 244 9.87 14.05 6.52
CA SER A 244 8.95 15.17 6.74
C SER A 244 8.04 14.90 7.93
N ALA A 245 7.91 15.87 8.83
CA ALA A 245 6.90 15.83 9.89
C ALA A 245 5.50 16.21 9.38
N GLU A 246 5.42 16.88 8.25
CA GLU A 246 4.16 17.27 7.62
C GLU A 246 3.56 16.12 6.85
N ARG A 247 2.24 15.92 7.01
CA ARG A 247 1.45 14.89 6.32
C ARG A 247 0.20 15.54 5.74
N VAL A 248 -0.02 15.33 4.45
CA VAL A 248 -1.31 15.67 3.83
C VAL A 248 -2.29 14.55 4.14
N VAL A 249 -3.40 14.85 4.78
CA VAL A 249 -4.46 13.89 5.06
C VAL A 249 -5.53 14.00 3.98
N TYR A 250 -5.86 12.88 3.37
CA TYR A 250 -6.92 12.76 2.37
C TYR A 250 -8.10 11.98 2.95
N VAL A 251 -9.30 12.32 2.51
CA VAL A 251 -10.53 11.61 2.89
C VAL A 251 -11.26 11.17 1.64
N PHE A 252 -11.48 9.86 1.54
CA PHE A 252 -12.13 9.23 0.40
C PHE A 252 -13.37 8.44 0.80
N ASP A 253 -14.27 8.27 -0.15
CA ASP A 253 -15.24 7.17 -0.18
C ASP A 253 -15.28 6.53 -1.57
N ILE A 254 -16.13 5.53 -1.73
CA ILE A 254 -16.31 4.84 -3.01
C ILE A 254 -17.73 5.12 -3.50
N GLN A 255 -17.85 5.81 -4.64
CA GLN A 255 -19.12 6.11 -5.28
C GLN A 255 -19.09 5.57 -6.71
N GLN A 256 -20.12 4.83 -7.10
CA GLN A 256 -20.20 4.23 -8.44
C GLN A 256 -18.93 3.46 -8.84
N TYR A 257 -18.34 2.73 -7.88
CA TYR A 257 -17.07 1.98 -8.01
C TYR A 257 -15.84 2.84 -8.28
N GLN A 258 -15.89 4.13 -8.00
CA GLN A 258 -14.78 5.06 -8.13
C GLN A 258 -14.40 5.66 -6.78
N TRP A 259 -13.11 5.91 -6.62
CA TRP A 259 -12.61 6.66 -5.48
C TRP A 259 -12.98 8.13 -5.63
N ILE A 260 -13.69 8.65 -4.64
CA ILE A 260 -14.05 10.06 -4.57
C ILE A 260 -13.36 10.68 -3.35
N ARG A 261 -12.53 11.67 -3.60
CA ARG A 261 -11.99 12.51 -2.52
C ARG A 261 -13.10 13.46 -2.07
N VAL A 262 -13.63 13.25 -0.86
CA VAL A 262 -14.85 13.91 -0.38
C VAL A 262 -14.63 15.30 0.22
N MET A 263 -13.39 15.75 0.30
CA MET A 263 -13.04 17.12 0.75
C MET A 263 -11.61 17.47 0.33
N PRO A 264 -11.22 18.77 0.33
CA PRO A 264 -9.83 19.16 0.15
C PRO A 264 -8.95 18.51 1.22
N GLY A 265 -7.75 18.05 0.83
CA GLY A 265 -6.75 17.61 1.79
C GLY A 265 -6.43 18.68 2.83
N PHE A 266 -5.97 18.25 3.99
CA PHE A 266 -5.53 19.13 5.07
C PHE A 266 -4.23 18.60 5.68
N MET A 267 -3.55 19.47 6.43
CA MET A 267 -2.24 19.14 6.99
C MET A 267 -2.38 18.59 8.41
N LYS A 268 -1.61 17.55 8.70
CA LYS A 268 -1.28 17.04 10.04
C LYS A 268 0.23 17.17 10.22
N ASN A 269 0.68 17.60 11.40
CA ASN A 269 2.10 17.66 11.71
C ASN A 269 2.45 16.73 12.88
N LEU A 270 3.36 15.82 12.66
CA LEU A 270 3.75 14.80 13.63
C LEU A 270 4.38 15.39 14.90
N ASN A 271 5.01 16.56 14.83
CA ASN A 271 5.58 17.20 16.02
C ASN A 271 4.54 17.58 17.07
N ILE A 272 3.27 17.80 16.66
CA ILE A 272 2.18 18.22 17.56
C ILE A 272 0.95 17.32 17.49
N GLN A 273 0.90 16.39 16.53
CA GLN A 273 -0.25 15.51 16.30
C GLN A 273 0.20 14.05 16.01
N GLU A 274 1.32 13.60 16.55
CA GLU A 274 1.92 12.29 16.25
C GLU A 274 0.90 11.15 16.44
N THR A 275 0.22 11.13 17.57
CA THR A 275 -0.74 10.08 17.95
C THR A 275 -2.19 10.35 17.54
N ALA A 276 -2.44 11.47 16.83
CA ALA A 276 -3.79 11.83 16.43
C ALA A 276 -4.36 10.84 15.41
N THR A 277 -5.49 10.24 15.74
CA THR A 277 -6.27 9.33 14.89
C THR A 277 -7.19 10.09 13.94
N ALA A 278 -7.80 9.39 12.98
CA ALA A 278 -8.83 9.98 12.13
C ALA A 278 -9.97 10.64 12.92
N ALA A 279 -10.38 10.06 14.05
CA ALA A 279 -11.42 10.60 14.92
C ALA A 279 -11.00 11.87 15.68
N ASP A 280 -9.72 12.03 15.94
CA ASP A 280 -9.19 13.26 16.57
C ASP A 280 -9.10 14.41 15.55
N LEU A 281 -8.87 14.06 14.29
CA LEU A 281 -8.70 15.03 13.20
C LEU A 281 -10.00 15.46 12.54
N LEU A 282 -11.03 14.59 12.56
CA LEU A 282 -12.26 14.75 11.81
C LEU A 282 -13.47 14.48 12.72
N GLN A 283 -14.38 15.45 12.80
CA GLN A 283 -15.60 15.30 13.56
C GLN A 283 -16.79 15.85 12.76
N PRO A 284 -17.99 15.26 12.86
CA PRO A 284 -19.19 15.83 12.24
C PRO A 284 -19.47 17.22 12.82
N ASP A 285 -20.02 18.11 12.00
CA ASP A 285 -20.58 19.38 12.48
C ASP A 285 -22.12 19.28 12.54
N PRO A 286 -22.71 18.97 13.71
CA PRO A 286 -24.15 18.81 13.82
C PRO A 286 -24.95 20.10 13.60
N GLN A 287 -24.26 21.25 13.68
CA GLN A 287 -24.90 22.56 13.44
C GLN A 287 -24.96 22.91 11.95
N HIS A 288 -24.09 22.30 11.14
CA HIS A 288 -24.02 22.53 9.71
C HIS A 288 -23.97 21.17 8.97
N PRO A 289 -25.12 20.55 8.69
CA PRO A 289 -25.16 19.28 7.95
C PRO A 289 -24.38 19.34 6.64
N GLY A 290 -23.55 18.32 6.36
CA GLY A 290 -22.67 18.28 5.21
C GLY A 290 -21.33 19.00 5.40
N GLN A 291 -21.06 19.51 6.60
CA GLN A 291 -19.74 20.01 6.99
C GLN A 291 -19.12 19.13 8.07
N VAL A 292 -17.80 19.16 8.11
CA VAL A 292 -16.99 18.50 9.13
C VAL A 292 -16.03 19.50 9.78
N LYS A 293 -15.80 19.31 11.07
CA LYS A 293 -14.76 19.99 11.82
C LYS A 293 -13.46 19.27 11.58
N VAL A 294 -12.45 20.00 11.11
CA VAL A 294 -11.12 19.47 10.79
C VAL A 294 -10.12 20.12 11.73
N THR A 295 -9.41 19.32 12.51
CA THR A 295 -8.26 19.75 13.30
C THR A 295 -7.00 19.71 12.43
N THR A 296 -6.45 20.87 12.12
CA THR A 296 -5.27 21.03 11.26
C THR A 296 -4.24 21.91 11.92
N GLU A 297 -3.00 21.82 11.46
CA GLU A 297 -1.92 22.68 11.90
C GLU A 297 -2.00 24.10 11.34
N TYR A 298 -1.34 25.03 12.00
CA TYR A 298 -0.98 26.35 11.47
C TYR A 298 0.20 26.94 12.25
N TRP A 299 0.97 27.80 11.61
CA TRP A 299 2.03 28.56 12.26
C TRP A 299 1.46 29.84 12.85
N ASP A 300 1.61 30.03 14.16
CA ASP A 300 1.23 31.27 14.85
C ASP A 300 2.40 32.26 14.78
N LEU A 301 2.23 33.29 13.95
CA LEU A 301 3.29 34.30 13.73
C LEU A 301 3.55 35.20 14.94
N GLU A 302 2.60 35.32 15.87
CA GLU A 302 2.77 36.18 17.07
C GLU A 302 3.56 35.42 18.15
N LYS A 303 3.34 34.11 18.25
CA LYS A 303 3.99 33.26 19.24
C LYS A 303 5.24 32.55 18.71
N ASP A 304 5.44 32.61 17.38
CA ASP A 304 6.50 31.91 16.66
C ASP A 304 6.49 30.38 16.96
N GLU A 305 5.30 29.79 16.94
CA GLU A 305 5.10 28.37 17.26
C GLU A 305 4.06 27.69 16.35
N LEU A 306 4.22 26.37 16.21
CA LEU A 306 3.30 25.51 15.47
C LEU A 306 2.15 25.09 16.40
N LEU A 307 0.92 25.40 16.02
CA LEU A 307 -0.30 25.12 16.78
C LEU A 307 -1.34 24.39 15.93
N THR A 308 -2.38 23.86 16.59
CA THR A 308 -3.56 23.33 15.91
C THR A 308 -4.73 24.32 15.96
N LYS A 309 -5.54 24.27 14.91
CA LYS A 309 -6.84 24.95 14.85
C LYS A 309 -7.92 24.05 14.29
N VAL A 310 -9.17 24.32 14.66
CA VAL A 310 -10.34 23.66 14.09
C VAL A 310 -10.93 24.55 13.02
N ILE A 311 -11.13 23.99 11.82
CA ILE A 311 -11.79 24.67 10.70
C ILE A 311 -12.94 23.81 10.19
N ASN A 312 -13.98 24.44 9.66
CA ASN A 312 -15.08 23.74 9.01
C ASN A 312 -14.79 23.53 7.53
N LYS A 313 -14.98 22.32 7.04
CA LYS A 313 -14.87 21.97 5.63
C LYS A 313 -16.14 21.28 5.16
N LYS A 314 -16.56 21.61 3.93
CA LYS A 314 -17.71 20.98 3.29
C LYS A 314 -17.30 19.61 2.76
N LEU A 315 -18.14 18.60 3.00
CA LEU A 315 -18.05 17.32 2.32
C LEU A 315 -18.65 17.45 0.92
N TRP A 316 -17.97 16.89 -0.07
CA TRP A 316 -18.47 16.76 -1.43
C TRP A 316 -19.17 15.43 -1.55
N VAL A 317 -20.46 15.47 -1.83
CA VAL A 317 -21.27 14.30 -2.15
C VAL A 317 -21.66 14.44 -3.61
N LEU A 318 -21.41 13.41 -4.41
CA LEU A 318 -22.00 13.33 -5.74
C LEU A 318 -23.46 12.93 -5.54
N ASP A 319 -24.39 13.77 -6.00
CA ASP A 319 -25.84 13.50 -6.01
C ASP A 319 -26.19 12.38 -6.99
#